data_fbbb6f667acc5b80f420116937488c4c
#
_entry.id   fbbb6f667acc5b80f420116937488c4c
#
_cell.length_a   1.000
_cell.length_b   1.000
_cell.length_c   1.000
_cell.angle_alpha   90.00
_cell.angle_beta   90.00
_cell.angle_gamma   90.00
#
_symmetry.space_group_name_H-M   'P 1'
#
loop_
_entity.id
_entity.type
_entity.pdbx_description
1 polymer ?
#
loop_
_entity_poly.entity_id
_entity_poly.type
_entity_poly.pdbx_seq_one_letter_code
_entity_poly.pdbx_strand_id
1 'polypeptide(L)'
;MEDLLTVIAGDRESAGAYLLEQCGVDVELILNRDDAPSLENPPPYQRARRLDGSALRILRAASVEATRLRHAHVGTEHVIAALAQASDLELGKKLNDAGMTPAHTEAAMRRWIADGMPRRRRGWSFARIRPAALAAVVRPVQKAARIPRLAWNIYAKKSLGHPGFVKNPYPLYRWLRERDPVRKDPLAPAWVFTRYDDVLEMLRDPRFRKDPFAPERLPRLVRKQLNVGSEDTRVEIEAVSMLFLDPPSHTRVRGIFARAFTPASLAELRPRIELIARKRIDCAASSGKMDIVADLAYSLPVIVIAEMVGFPAEDYPRIKIWSDQLAAALSLNPSSEQQVRANEAWTEIRGYFDQVVYRSKGKPSNTLLYRLLQAEDEPDGLNREEIFSNCVLLLSAGHETTTNLIGNGMLALLRNIDQWELLVRQPDLIESAVEEILRYDSPVQWTSRLTGEAIEISGRVIPPGEIILGSLGAANRDPAHFTDPDRLDIRRTDNKHLAFGSGIHFCLGAALARMEMQIVLRELSSRFPKMRLAKKRLQWLKGLTFRGVKNLPVIVR
;
A
#
# COMPACT_ATOMS: atom_id res chain seq x y z
N MET A 1 -9.12 28.38 11.51
CA MET A 1 -9.99 28.21 10.34
C MET A 1 -10.47 29.56 9.81
N GLU A 2 -10.94 30.45 10.66
CA GLU A 2 -11.29 31.83 10.33
C GLU A 2 -10.12 32.60 9.72
N ASP A 3 -8.91 32.46 10.27
CA ASP A 3 -7.69 33.01 9.69
C ASP A 3 -7.43 32.55 8.23
N LEU A 4 -7.82 31.35 7.88
CA LEU A 4 -7.67 30.82 6.52
C LEU A 4 -8.66 31.48 5.56
N LEU A 5 -9.90 31.69 5.99
CA LEU A 5 -10.93 32.36 5.20
C LEU A 5 -10.59 33.86 4.99
N THR A 6 -10.09 34.51 6.03
CA THR A 6 -9.61 35.89 5.98
C THR A 6 -8.45 36.07 4.98
N VAL A 7 -7.51 35.12 4.94
CA VAL A 7 -6.40 35.15 3.97
C VAL A 7 -6.90 34.95 2.54
N ILE A 8 -7.88 34.04 2.34
CA ILE A 8 -8.47 33.76 1.01
C ILE A 8 -9.26 34.96 0.52
N ALA A 9 -10.07 35.57 1.37
CA ALA A 9 -10.90 36.74 1.02
C ALA A 9 -10.06 38.01 0.81
N GLY A 10 -8.95 38.15 1.53
CA GLY A 10 -8.03 39.28 1.36
C GLY A 10 -7.25 39.27 0.05
N ASP A 11 -7.18 38.16 -0.66
CA ASP A 11 -6.56 38.03 -1.98
C ASP A 11 -7.65 38.16 -3.10
N ARG A 12 -8.06 39.41 -3.39
CA ARG A 12 -9.14 39.71 -4.35
C ARG A 12 -8.89 39.15 -5.76
N GLU A 13 -7.67 38.78 -6.12
CA GLU A 13 -7.34 38.19 -7.41
C GLU A 13 -7.34 36.63 -7.35
N SER A 14 -7.65 36.04 -6.22
CA SER A 14 -7.68 34.59 -6.08
C SER A 14 -8.97 33.98 -6.63
N ALA A 15 -8.88 32.77 -7.14
CA ALA A 15 -10.05 31.98 -7.55
C ALA A 15 -11.02 31.74 -6.39
N GLY A 16 -10.51 31.67 -5.16
CA GLY A 16 -11.34 31.52 -3.95
C GLY A 16 -12.15 32.77 -3.65
N ALA A 17 -11.57 33.99 -3.80
CA ALA A 17 -12.30 35.25 -3.65
C ALA A 17 -13.37 35.38 -4.73
N TYR A 18 -13.07 35.03 -5.98
CA TYR A 18 -14.04 34.99 -7.07
C TYR A 18 -15.23 34.05 -6.75
N LEU A 19 -14.97 32.87 -6.23
CA LEU A 19 -16.03 31.92 -5.82
C LEU A 19 -16.92 32.48 -4.71
N LEU A 20 -16.34 33.15 -3.73
CA LEU A 20 -17.09 33.80 -2.64
C LEU A 20 -18.00 34.87 -3.20
N GLU A 21 -17.50 35.73 -4.11
CA GLU A 21 -18.26 36.78 -4.77
C GLU A 21 -19.38 36.22 -5.64
N GLN A 22 -19.12 35.20 -6.46
CA GLN A 22 -20.12 34.56 -7.33
C GLN A 22 -21.25 33.86 -6.58
N CYS A 23 -20.97 33.41 -5.35
CA CYS A 23 -21.98 32.84 -4.48
C CYS A 23 -22.69 33.90 -3.60
N GLY A 24 -22.36 35.18 -3.74
CA GLY A 24 -22.95 36.27 -2.96
C GLY A 24 -22.58 36.22 -1.47
N VAL A 25 -21.44 35.65 -1.13
CA VAL A 25 -21.01 35.48 0.25
C VAL A 25 -20.26 36.70 0.75
N ASP A 26 -20.85 37.40 1.74
CA ASP A 26 -20.20 38.48 2.47
C ASP A 26 -19.32 37.88 3.58
N VAL A 27 -18.01 37.91 3.39
CA VAL A 27 -17.04 37.34 4.33
C VAL A 27 -17.00 38.10 5.67
N GLU A 28 -17.27 39.42 5.65
CA GLU A 28 -17.32 40.25 6.87
C GLU A 28 -18.49 39.84 7.79
N LEU A 29 -19.58 39.36 7.19
CA LEU A 29 -20.74 38.82 7.91
C LEU A 29 -20.49 37.45 8.55
N ILE A 30 -19.61 36.65 7.94
CA ILE A 30 -19.22 35.30 8.44
C ILE A 30 -18.17 35.40 9.56
N LEU A 31 -17.23 36.33 9.41
CA LEU A 31 -16.22 36.65 10.43
C LEU A 31 -16.83 37.75 11.32
N ASN A 32 -17.31 37.42 12.51
CA ASN A 32 -17.89 38.39 13.43
C ASN A 32 -17.03 39.67 13.52
N ARG A 33 -17.64 40.85 13.30
CA ARG A 33 -16.97 42.16 13.16
C ARG A 33 -16.10 42.60 14.35
N ASP A 34 -16.27 41.98 15.53
CA ASP A 34 -15.52 42.38 16.73
C ASP A 34 -14.11 41.78 16.82
N ASP A 35 -13.75 40.82 15.98
CA ASP A 35 -12.46 40.11 16.01
C ASP A 35 -11.58 40.32 14.76
N ALA A 36 -11.98 41.12 13.80
CA ALA A 36 -11.20 41.35 12.58
C ALA A 36 -9.99 42.28 12.89
N PRO A 37 -8.74 41.81 12.81
CA PRO A 37 -7.58 42.66 12.96
C PRO A 37 -7.55 43.65 11.79
N SER A 38 -7.47 44.96 12.08
CA SER A 38 -7.31 46.00 11.05
C SER A 38 -6.11 45.70 10.17
N LEU A 39 -6.30 45.72 8.85
CA LEU A 39 -5.27 45.39 7.85
C LEU A 39 -4.05 46.33 7.85
N GLU A 40 -4.07 47.43 8.63
CA GLU A 40 -2.98 48.39 8.70
C GLU A 40 -1.82 47.99 9.62
N ASN A 41 -2.04 47.08 10.60
CA ASN A 41 -0.97 46.59 11.44
C ASN A 41 -1.23 45.13 11.82
N PRO A 42 -0.75 44.16 11.03
CA PRO A 42 -0.89 42.75 11.41
C PRO A 42 -0.08 42.49 12.72
N PRO A 43 -0.70 41.83 13.73
CA PRO A 43 -0.02 41.50 14.96
C PRO A 43 1.22 40.61 14.67
N PRO A 44 2.32 40.78 15.43
CA PRO A 44 3.50 39.95 15.27
C PRO A 44 3.12 38.49 15.53
N TYR A 45 3.28 37.62 14.51
CA TYR A 45 3.03 36.18 14.58
C TYR A 45 3.97 35.48 15.58
N GLN A 46 3.73 35.64 16.85
CA GLN A 46 4.52 35.00 17.91
C GLN A 46 4.01 33.65 18.39
N ARG A 47 2.86 33.16 17.89
CA ARG A 47 2.36 31.81 18.21
C ARG A 47 1.85 31.13 16.96
N ALA A 48 2.68 30.30 16.33
CA ALA A 48 2.21 29.31 15.36
C ALA A 48 1.27 28.32 16.10
N ARG A 49 -0.04 28.55 16.03
CA ARG A 49 -1.03 27.57 16.44
C ARG A 49 -0.85 26.31 15.56
N ARG A 50 -0.81 25.14 16.18
CA ARG A 50 -0.90 23.87 15.43
C ARG A 50 -2.19 23.92 14.63
N LEU A 51 -2.13 23.58 13.33
CA LEU A 51 -3.35 23.32 12.56
C LEU A 51 -4.15 22.28 13.32
N ASP A 52 -5.38 22.62 13.69
CA ASP A 52 -6.28 21.68 14.34
C ASP A 52 -6.67 20.54 13.39
N GLY A 53 -7.26 19.48 13.90
CA GLY A 53 -7.70 18.34 13.11
C GLY A 53 -8.69 18.73 12.01
N SER A 54 -9.46 19.81 12.19
CA SER A 54 -10.43 20.32 11.24
C SER A 54 -9.77 20.98 10.05
N ALA A 55 -8.74 21.81 10.28
CA ALA A 55 -7.96 22.44 9.21
C ALA A 55 -7.24 21.40 8.33
N LEU A 56 -6.67 20.37 8.95
CA LEU A 56 -6.04 19.26 8.22
C LEU A 56 -7.06 18.47 7.38
N ARG A 57 -8.28 18.27 7.88
CA ARG A 57 -9.37 17.59 7.16
C ARG A 57 -9.77 18.40 5.92
N ILE A 58 -9.92 19.71 6.04
CA ILE A 58 -10.26 20.60 4.93
C ILE A 58 -9.17 20.59 3.85
N LEU A 59 -7.90 20.67 4.24
CA LEU A 59 -6.79 20.62 3.28
C LEU A 59 -6.71 19.28 2.54
N ARG A 60 -7.03 18.17 3.22
CA ARG A 60 -7.15 16.85 2.57
C ARG A 60 -8.31 16.80 1.58
N ALA A 61 -9.49 17.29 1.97
CA ALA A 61 -10.64 17.36 1.09
C ALA A 61 -10.37 18.26 -0.13
N ALA A 62 -9.70 19.38 0.04
CA ALA A 62 -9.26 20.25 -1.05
C ALA A 62 -8.30 19.55 -2.03
N SER A 63 -7.43 18.69 -1.52
CA SER A 63 -6.53 17.89 -2.37
C SER A 63 -7.29 16.84 -3.18
N VAL A 64 -8.31 16.22 -2.60
CA VAL A 64 -9.20 15.29 -3.31
C VAL A 64 -9.96 16.02 -4.41
N GLU A 65 -10.49 17.20 -4.12
CA GLU A 65 -11.24 18.00 -5.08
C GLU A 65 -10.36 18.48 -6.25
N ALA A 66 -9.13 18.92 -5.98
CA ALA A 66 -8.16 19.25 -7.01
C ALA A 66 -7.87 18.06 -7.94
N THR A 67 -7.78 16.85 -7.37
CA THR A 67 -7.58 15.62 -8.13
C THR A 67 -8.80 15.27 -8.98
N ARG A 68 -10.01 15.42 -8.44
CA ARG A 68 -11.29 15.20 -9.15
C ARG A 68 -11.41 16.11 -10.37
N LEU A 69 -11.01 17.37 -10.22
CA LEU A 69 -11.03 18.38 -11.27
C LEU A 69 -9.83 18.33 -12.23
N ARG A 70 -8.91 17.38 -12.03
CA ARG A 70 -7.65 17.22 -12.80
C ARG A 70 -6.74 18.45 -12.74
N HIS A 71 -6.79 19.21 -11.65
CA HIS A 71 -5.91 20.34 -11.42
C HIS A 71 -4.54 19.86 -10.92
N ALA A 72 -3.46 20.48 -11.40
CA ALA A 72 -2.10 20.10 -11.04
C ALA A 72 -1.70 20.55 -9.62
N HIS A 73 -2.47 21.47 -9.02
CA HIS A 73 -2.20 22.07 -7.71
C HIS A 73 -3.49 22.31 -6.95
N VAL A 74 -3.41 22.29 -5.61
CA VAL A 74 -4.51 22.73 -4.74
C VAL A 74 -4.48 24.25 -4.69
N GLY A 75 -5.53 24.90 -5.19
CA GLY A 75 -5.73 26.34 -5.10
C GLY A 75 -6.74 26.71 -4.01
N THR A 76 -6.97 28.01 -3.84
CA THR A 76 -7.94 28.54 -2.87
C THR A 76 -9.36 28.10 -3.17
N GLU A 77 -9.70 27.91 -4.44
CA GLU A 77 -10.98 27.38 -4.92
C GLU A 77 -11.27 25.98 -4.37
N HIS A 78 -10.27 25.11 -4.31
CA HIS A 78 -10.42 23.76 -3.76
C HIS A 78 -10.62 23.78 -2.25
N VAL A 79 -9.98 24.74 -1.55
CA VAL A 79 -10.15 24.92 -0.09
C VAL A 79 -11.55 25.40 0.22
N ILE A 80 -12.08 26.34 -0.57
CA ILE A 80 -13.46 26.85 -0.41
C ILE A 80 -14.47 25.73 -0.71
N ALA A 81 -14.28 24.96 -1.80
CA ALA A 81 -15.15 23.83 -2.10
C ALA A 81 -15.15 22.77 -0.98
N ALA A 82 -14.00 22.48 -0.40
CA ALA A 82 -13.88 21.56 0.72
C ALA A 82 -14.53 22.09 2.01
N LEU A 83 -14.45 23.39 2.26
CA LEU A 83 -15.14 24.05 3.37
C LEU A 83 -16.66 23.98 3.21
N ALA A 84 -17.19 24.25 2.03
CA ALA A 84 -18.62 24.17 1.75
C ALA A 84 -19.18 22.75 1.93
N GLN A 85 -18.36 21.72 1.66
CA GLN A 85 -18.74 20.30 1.89
C GLN A 85 -18.70 19.88 3.36
N ALA A 86 -17.97 20.60 4.21
CA ALA A 86 -17.78 20.27 5.62
C ALA A 86 -18.92 20.79 6.51
N SER A 87 -20.16 20.35 6.26
CA SER A 87 -21.36 20.77 6.99
C SER A 87 -21.39 20.43 8.51
N ASP A 88 -20.47 19.58 8.96
CA ASP A 88 -20.26 19.26 10.37
C ASP A 88 -19.36 20.28 11.10
N LEU A 89 -18.66 21.15 10.36
CA LEU A 89 -17.89 22.26 10.93
C LEU A 89 -18.73 23.53 10.99
N GLU A 90 -18.53 24.32 12.05
CA GLU A 90 -19.25 25.58 12.25
C GLU A 90 -19.08 26.54 11.07
N LEU A 91 -17.83 26.67 10.55
CA LEU A 91 -17.55 27.50 9.39
C LEU A 91 -18.21 26.97 8.11
N GLY A 92 -18.25 25.66 7.91
CA GLY A 92 -18.97 25.04 6.79
C GLY A 92 -20.47 25.28 6.86
N LYS A 93 -21.08 25.27 8.07
CA LYS A 93 -22.49 25.67 8.28
C LYS A 93 -22.71 27.13 7.92
N LYS A 94 -21.89 28.05 8.44
CA LYS A 94 -21.96 29.49 8.13
C LYS A 94 -21.86 29.76 6.63
N LEU A 95 -20.99 29.06 5.90
CA LEU A 95 -20.87 29.16 4.46
C LEU A 95 -22.12 28.64 3.73
N ASN A 96 -22.67 27.52 4.16
CA ASN A 96 -23.91 26.97 3.60
C ASN A 96 -25.12 27.88 3.87
N ASP A 97 -25.23 28.43 5.07
CA ASP A 97 -26.29 29.38 5.47
C ASP A 97 -26.18 30.69 4.67
N ALA A 98 -24.97 31.11 4.31
CA ALA A 98 -24.71 32.24 3.43
C ALA A 98 -24.91 31.93 1.92
N GLY A 99 -25.46 30.74 1.58
CA GLY A 99 -25.79 30.35 0.21
C GLY A 99 -24.69 29.58 -0.53
N MET A 100 -23.50 29.41 0.07
CA MET A 100 -22.39 28.65 -0.52
C MET A 100 -22.55 27.14 -0.25
N THR A 101 -23.58 26.53 -0.82
CA THR A 101 -23.78 25.09 -0.75
C THR A 101 -22.81 24.34 -1.66
N PRO A 102 -22.54 23.03 -1.43
CA PRO A 102 -21.70 22.22 -2.32
C PRO A 102 -22.11 22.29 -3.80
N ALA A 103 -23.43 22.32 -4.07
CA ALA A 103 -23.97 22.41 -5.43
C ALA A 103 -23.69 23.78 -6.08
N HIS A 104 -23.85 24.88 -5.35
CA HIS A 104 -23.54 26.22 -5.84
C HIS A 104 -22.04 26.40 -6.09
N THR A 105 -21.20 25.89 -5.19
CA THR A 105 -19.75 25.94 -5.33
C THR A 105 -19.29 25.17 -6.56
N GLU A 106 -19.83 23.97 -6.80
CA GLU A 106 -19.51 23.17 -7.98
C GLU A 106 -19.98 23.87 -9.27
N ALA A 107 -21.18 24.45 -9.29
CA ALA A 107 -21.70 25.19 -10.44
C ALA A 107 -20.87 26.44 -10.75
N ALA A 108 -20.41 27.18 -9.74
CA ALA A 108 -19.54 28.33 -9.89
C ALA A 108 -18.15 27.95 -10.40
N MET A 109 -17.56 26.85 -9.90
CA MET A 109 -16.29 26.30 -10.39
C MET A 109 -16.38 25.85 -11.85
N ARG A 110 -17.46 25.16 -12.24
CA ARG A 110 -17.69 24.76 -13.63
C ARG A 110 -17.79 25.96 -14.58
N ARG A 111 -18.49 27.05 -14.17
CA ARG A 111 -18.56 28.31 -14.94
C ARG A 111 -17.18 28.92 -15.07
N TRP A 112 -16.45 29.09 -13.98
CA TRP A 112 -15.10 29.65 -13.99
C TRP A 112 -14.12 28.90 -14.91
N ILE A 113 -14.25 27.56 -14.97
CA ILE A 113 -13.48 26.72 -15.89
C ILE A 113 -13.93 26.94 -17.35
N ALA A 114 -15.25 27.03 -17.59
CA ALA A 114 -15.83 27.20 -18.92
C ALA A 114 -15.53 28.57 -19.53
N ASP A 115 -15.47 29.63 -18.70
CA ASP A 115 -15.14 31.00 -19.11
C ASP A 115 -13.66 31.20 -19.48
N GLY A 116 -12.91 30.08 -19.53
CA GLY A 116 -11.48 30.06 -19.84
C GLY A 116 -10.69 30.72 -18.74
N MET A 117 -10.18 29.92 -17.80
CA MET A 117 -9.24 30.38 -16.78
C MET A 117 -8.38 31.52 -17.31
N PRO A 118 -8.34 32.70 -16.70
CA PRO A 118 -7.50 33.77 -17.20
C PRO A 118 -6.10 33.21 -17.37
N ARG A 119 -5.57 33.26 -18.61
CA ARG A 119 -4.25 32.69 -18.96
C ARG A 119 -3.24 33.35 -18.05
N ARG A 120 -2.89 32.64 -16.98
CA ARG A 120 -1.99 33.09 -15.94
C ARG A 120 -0.66 33.49 -16.54
N ARG A 121 -0.28 34.72 -16.34
CA ARG A 121 1.13 35.11 -16.30
C ARG A 121 1.80 34.15 -15.31
N ARG A 122 2.86 33.44 -15.77
CA ARG A 122 3.68 32.50 -15.01
C ARG A 122 3.88 33.01 -13.58
N GLY A 123 3.37 32.32 -12.57
CA GLY A 123 3.86 32.55 -11.23
C GLY A 123 2.94 32.42 -10.04
N TRP A 124 1.83 31.68 -10.09
CA TRP A 124 1.03 31.38 -8.90
C TRP A 124 1.30 29.94 -8.44
N SER A 125 2.41 29.81 -7.76
CA SER A 125 2.65 28.69 -6.85
C SER A 125 2.32 29.19 -5.43
N PHE A 126 2.08 28.32 -4.49
CA PHE A 126 2.03 28.56 -3.03
C PHE A 126 3.17 29.48 -2.50
N ALA A 127 4.12 29.82 -3.35
CA ALA A 127 5.24 30.72 -3.10
C ALA A 127 4.90 32.23 -3.04
N ARG A 128 3.65 32.64 -3.34
CA ARG A 128 3.23 34.06 -3.27
C ARG A 128 2.25 34.39 -2.14
N ILE A 129 1.72 33.42 -1.41
CA ILE A 129 1.32 33.72 -0.03
C ILE A 129 2.62 34.18 0.66
N ARG A 130 2.63 35.44 1.14
CA ARG A 130 3.85 36.06 1.70
C ARG A 130 4.68 35.03 2.47
N PRO A 131 6.01 34.95 2.25
CA PRO A 131 6.85 33.89 2.82
C PRO A 131 6.70 33.70 4.34
N ALA A 132 6.22 34.72 5.05
CA ALA A 132 5.96 34.70 6.48
C ALA A 132 4.72 33.86 6.88
N ALA A 133 3.62 33.93 6.13
CA ALA A 133 2.40 33.17 6.47
C ALA A 133 2.56 31.66 6.13
N LEU A 134 3.19 31.36 5.00
CA LEU A 134 3.56 29.99 4.67
C LEU A 134 4.66 29.45 5.59
N ALA A 135 5.60 30.31 6.00
CA ALA A 135 6.63 29.94 6.96
C ALA A 135 6.06 29.67 8.36
N ALA A 136 4.96 30.29 8.78
CA ALA A 136 4.31 30.00 10.06
C ALA A 136 3.56 28.64 10.03
N VAL A 137 3.03 28.24 8.88
CA VAL A 137 2.38 26.92 8.69
C VAL A 137 3.41 25.82 8.40
N VAL A 138 4.48 26.14 7.68
CA VAL A 138 5.49 25.19 7.20
C VAL A 138 6.73 25.12 8.12
N ARG A 139 7.04 26.17 8.92
CA ARG A 139 8.19 26.16 9.85
C ARG A 139 8.16 25.06 10.92
N PRO A 140 7.03 24.66 11.52
CA PRO A 140 7.01 23.48 12.40
C PRO A 140 7.32 22.19 11.65
N VAL A 141 6.84 22.07 10.39
CA VAL A 141 7.12 20.94 9.50
C VAL A 141 8.57 20.96 9.01
N GLN A 142 9.14 22.15 8.76
CA GLN A 142 10.54 22.32 8.35
C GLN A 142 11.55 22.18 9.51
N LYS A 143 11.17 22.49 10.77
CA LYS A 143 12.00 22.21 11.94
C LYS A 143 12.04 20.72 12.28
N ALA A 144 10.96 19.98 12.00
CA ALA A 144 10.93 18.53 12.13
C ALA A 144 11.63 17.82 10.95
N ALA A 145 11.64 18.43 9.77
CA ALA A 145 12.28 17.90 8.58
C ALA A 145 13.36 18.88 8.11
N ARG A 146 14.63 18.57 8.32
CA ARG A 146 15.77 19.18 7.63
C ARG A 146 15.76 18.81 6.13
N ILE A 147 14.60 18.89 5.49
CA ILE A 147 14.44 18.59 4.08
C ILE A 147 14.68 19.88 3.29
N PRO A 148 15.70 19.96 2.43
CA PRO A 148 15.88 21.10 1.53
C PRO A 148 14.60 21.31 0.68
N ARG A 149 14.25 22.56 0.35
CA ARG A 149 13.08 22.90 -0.49
C ARG A 149 12.99 22.06 -1.77
N LEU A 150 14.13 21.73 -2.36
CA LEU A 150 14.21 20.85 -3.55
C LEU A 150 13.74 19.42 -3.23
N ALA A 151 14.12 18.90 -2.08
CA ALA A 151 13.75 17.56 -1.63
C ALA A 151 12.26 17.47 -1.25
N TRP A 152 11.69 18.53 -0.65
CA TRP A 152 10.25 18.65 -0.41
C TRP A 152 9.46 18.67 -1.73
N ASN A 153 9.91 19.40 -2.74
CA ASN A 153 9.30 19.38 -4.07
C ASN A 153 9.44 18.01 -4.75
N ILE A 154 10.54 17.31 -4.53
CA ILE A 154 10.74 15.94 -5.00
C ILE A 154 9.85 14.98 -4.21
N TYR A 155 9.75 15.16 -2.89
CA TYR A 155 8.91 14.34 -2.01
C TYR A 155 7.41 14.59 -2.26
N ALA A 156 6.97 15.83 -2.37
CA ALA A 156 5.59 16.19 -2.66
C ALA A 156 5.16 15.80 -4.09
N LYS A 157 6.07 15.92 -5.08
CA LYS A 157 5.85 15.42 -6.45
C LYS A 157 5.98 13.91 -6.57
N LYS A 158 6.65 13.26 -5.63
CA LYS A 158 6.84 11.81 -5.50
C LYS A 158 6.13 11.27 -4.26
N SER A 159 5.14 12.02 -3.72
CA SER A 159 4.34 11.51 -2.60
C SER A 159 3.85 10.10 -2.91
N LEU A 160 3.71 9.31 -1.88
CA LEU A 160 3.39 7.88 -1.92
C LEU A 160 2.19 7.50 -2.81
N GLY A 161 1.40 8.45 -3.31
CA GLY A 161 0.34 8.27 -4.31
C GLY A 161 0.65 8.80 -5.70
N HIS A 162 1.84 9.39 -5.94
CA HIS A 162 2.15 9.96 -7.25
C HIS A 162 2.43 8.85 -8.29
N PRO A 163 1.85 8.91 -9.52
CA PRO A 163 2.09 7.89 -10.55
C PRO A 163 3.57 7.62 -10.87
N GLY A 164 4.44 8.63 -10.68
CA GLY A 164 5.89 8.48 -10.84
C GLY A 164 6.55 7.61 -9.77
N PHE A 165 6.08 7.71 -8.51
CA PHE A 165 6.53 6.86 -7.41
C PHE A 165 6.12 5.40 -7.62
N VAL A 166 4.83 5.17 -7.90
CA VAL A 166 4.32 3.83 -8.18
C VAL A 166 5.08 3.16 -9.31
N LYS A 167 5.43 3.93 -10.37
CA LYS A 167 6.21 3.43 -11.51
C LYS A 167 7.66 3.08 -11.14
N ASN A 168 8.33 3.90 -10.34
CA ASN A 168 9.72 3.69 -9.91
C ASN A 168 9.98 4.33 -8.54
N PRO A 169 9.85 3.58 -7.42
CA PRO A 169 10.06 4.09 -6.08
C PRO A 169 11.55 4.24 -5.70
N TYR A 170 12.45 3.53 -6.37
CA TYR A 170 13.84 3.34 -5.96
C TYR A 170 14.66 4.62 -5.85
N PRO A 171 14.51 5.65 -6.71
CA PRO A 171 15.21 6.93 -6.52
C PRO A 171 14.83 7.65 -5.23
N LEU A 172 13.56 7.54 -4.78
CA LEU A 172 13.12 8.08 -3.50
C LEU A 172 13.66 7.24 -2.34
N TYR A 173 13.63 5.92 -2.44
CA TYR A 173 14.19 5.01 -1.44
C TYR A 173 15.69 5.27 -1.21
N ARG A 174 16.47 5.42 -2.29
CA ARG A 174 17.89 5.78 -2.21
C ARG A 174 18.07 7.09 -1.45
N TRP A 175 17.33 8.13 -1.84
CA TRP A 175 17.42 9.43 -1.20
C TRP A 175 17.08 9.40 0.30
N LEU A 176 16.02 8.65 0.69
CA LEU A 176 15.64 8.46 2.09
C LEU A 176 16.74 7.75 2.88
N ARG A 177 17.25 6.65 2.34
CA ARG A 177 18.28 5.82 2.97
C ARG A 177 19.59 6.59 3.23
N GLU A 178 19.99 7.42 2.26
CA GLU A 178 21.23 8.21 2.36
C GLU A 178 21.12 9.39 3.33
N ARG A 179 19.95 10.00 3.46
CA ARG A 179 19.80 11.29 4.17
C ARG A 179 19.11 11.21 5.52
N ASP A 180 18.09 10.38 5.64
CA ASP A 180 17.29 10.28 6.87
C ASP A 180 16.65 8.89 6.96
N PRO A 181 17.48 7.85 7.19
CA PRO A 181 17.08 6.45 7.07
C PRO A 181 16.06 6.00 8.11
N VAL A 182 16.09 6.61 9.31
CA VAL A 182 15.13 6.41 10.40
C VAL A 182 14.47 7.74 10.69
N ARG A 183 13.23 7.93 10.27
CA ARG A 183 12.55 9.23 10.35
C ARG A 183 11.08 9.10 10.71
N LYS A 184 10.54 10.13 11.38
CA LYS A 184 9.09 10.29 11.51
C LYS A 184 8.55 10.89 10.22
N ASP A 185 7.57 10.21 9.58
CA ASP A 185 6.98 10.70 8.34
C ASP A 185 6.15 11.96 8.61
N PRO A 186 6.32 13.04 7.84
CA PRO A 186 5.57 14.28 8.07
C PRO A 186 4.10 14.19 7.64
N LEU A 187 3.72 13.20 6.83
CA LEU A 187 2.38 13.04 6.26
C LEU A 187 1.61 11.88 6.88
N ALA A 188 2.31 10.93 7.51
CA ALA A 188 1.70 9.79 8.18
C ALA A 188 2.14 9.75 9.65
N PRO A 189 1.30 9.30 10.59
CA PRO A 189 1.67 9.14 12.00
C PRO A 189 2.53 7.88 12.19
N ALA A 190 3.65 7.79 11.47
CA ALA A 190 4.51 6.62 11.44
C ALA A 190 5.99 7.01 11.33
N TRP A 191 6.86 6.14 11.85
CA TRP A 191 8.29 6.16 11.57
C TRP A 191 8.60 5.32 10.35
N VAL A 192 9.59 5.71 9.57
CA VAL A 192 9.99 5.05 8.32
C VAL A 192 11.43 4.60 8.44
N PHE A 193 11.70 3.31 8.17
CA PHE A 193 13.01 2.70 8.13
C PHE A 193 13.35 2.28 6.71
N THR A 194 14.56 2.59 6.25
CA THR A 194 14.97 2.37 4.86
C THR A 194 16.32 1.68 4.69
N ARG A 195 17.20 1.64 5.71
CA ARG A 195 18.43 0.85 5.70
C ARG A 195 18.14 -0.61 5.97
N TYR A 196 18.97 -1.47 5.44
CA TYR A 196 18.84 -2.92 5.59
C TYR A 196 18.87 -3.33 7.06
N ASP A 197 19.86 -2.88 7.83
CA ASP A 197 20.03 -3.29 9.24
C ASP A 197 18.88 -2.79 10.11
N ASP A 198 18.45 -1.53 9.95
CA ASP A 198 17.30 -0.99 10.71
C ASP A 198 16.01 -1.79 10.41
N VAL A 199 15.79 -2.16 9.15
CA VAL A 199 14.62 -2.97 8.76
C VAL A 199 14.76 -4.42 9.26
N LEU A 200 15.94 -5.00 9.22
CA LEU A 200 16.20 -6.34 9.73
C LEU A 200 15.99 -6.41 11.25
N GLU A 201 16.49 -5.41 11.98
CA GLU A 201 16.28 -5.28 13.43
C GLU A 201 14.78 -5.18 13.74
N MET A 202 14.05 -4.27 13.07
CA MET A 202 12.59 -4.14 13.22
C MET A 202 11.86 -5.49 12.98
N LEU A 203 12.34 -6.32 12.07
CA LEU A 203 11.70 -7.60 11.75
C LEU A 203 11.98 -8.69 12.78
N ARG A 204 13.10 -8.62 13.52
CA ARG A 204 13.60 -9.68 14.43
C ARG A 204 13.40 -9.36 15.90
N ASP A 205 13.51 -8.10 16.27
CA ASP A 205 13.44 -7.70 17.67
C ASP A 205 12.00 -7.80 18.19
N PRO A 206 11.75 -8.56 19.27
CA PRO A 206 10.41 -8.80 19.81
C PRO A 206 9.76 -7.53 20.40
N ARG A 207 10.50 -6.45 20.59
CA ARG A 207 9.96 -5.16 21.02
C ARG A 207 9.13 -4.49 19.93
N PHE A 208 9.36 -4.84 18.66
CA PHE A 208 8.52 -4.44 17.53
C PHE A 208 7.37 -5.45 17.35
N ARG A 209 6.20 -5.09 17.85
CA ARG A 209 5.00 -5.90 17.87
C ARG A 209 4.25 -5.87 16.53
N LYS A 210 3.46 -6.90 16.30
CA LYS A 210 2.61 -6.99 15.11
C LYS A 210 1.13 -6.80 15.43
N ASP A 211 0.71 -7.14 16.63
CA ASP A 211 -0.67 -7.04 17.09
C ASP A 211 -1.09 -5.56 17.27
N PRO A 212 -1.97 -5.02 16.38
CA PRO A 212 -2.48 -3.67 16.50
C PRO A 212 -3.63 -3.56 17.51
N PHE A 213 -4.17 -4.70 17.99
CA PHE A 213 -5.40 -4.76 18.79
C PHE A 213 -5.14 -4.93 20.28
N ALA A 214 -3.88 -5.12 20.70
CA ALA A 214 -3.55 -5.14 22.12
C ALA A 214 -4.05 -3.84 22.78
N PRO A 215 -5.13 -3.88 23.61
CA PRO A 215 -5.89 -2.68 24.04
C PRO A 215 -5.05 -1.63 24.75
N GLU A 216 -3.92 -2.06 25.33
CA GLU A 216 -3.05 -1.26 26.18
C GLU A 216 -2.04 -0.41 25.39
N ARG A 217 -1.92 -0.63 24.07
CA ARG A 217 -0.77 -0.19 23.28
C ARG A 217 -1.06 0.86 22.21
N LEU A 218 -2.30 1.00 21.78
CA LEU A 218 -2.64 1.98 20.76
C LEU A 218 -2.97 3.33 21.35
N PRO A 219 -2.29 4.42 20.95
CA PRO A 219 -2.74 5.77 21.25
C PRO A 219 -4.19 5.95 20.82
N ARG A 220 -5.00 6.68 21.63
CA ARG A 220 -6.43 6.92 21.34
C ARG A 220 -6.70 7.41 19.92
N LEU A 221 -5.77 8.19 19.35
CA LEU A 221 -5.86 8.69 17.97
C LEU A 221 -5.70 7.58 16.92
N VAL A 222 -4.81 6.61 17.17
CA VAL A 222 -4.57 5.47 16.27
C VAL A 222 -5.75 4.49 16.34
N ARG A 223 -6.31 4.25 17.54
CA ARG A 223 -7.55 3.48 17.70
C ARG A 223 -8.68 4.06 16.87
N LYS A 224 -8.86 5.40 16.91
CA LYS A 224 -9.91 6.08 16.16
C LYS A 224 -9.67 6.01 14.64
N GLN A 225 -8.41 6.05 14.19
CA GLN A 225 -8.05 5.93 12.78
C GLN A 225 -8.18 4.50 12.25
N LEU A 226 -7.95 3.49 13.09
CA LEU A 226 -8.08 2.08 12.74
C LEU A 226 -9.48 1.53 13.01
N ASN A 227 -10.44 2.37 13.48
CA ASN A 227 -11.78 1.96 13.88
C ASN A 227 -11.81 0.80 14.90
N VAL A 228 -10.79 0.68 15.74
CA VAL A 228 -10.71 -0.38 16.75
C VAL A 228 -11.83 -0.19 17.77
N GLY A 229 -12.75 -1.15 17.81
CA GLY A 229 -13.95 -1.10 18.69
C GLY A 229 -15.25 -0.77 17.95
N SER A 230 -15.24 -0.62 16.62
CA SER A 230 -16.45 -0.69 15.80
C SER A 230 -16.74 -2.16 15.42
N GLU A 231 -17.98 -2.48 15.09
CA GLU A 231 -18.40 -3.79 14.52
C GLU A 231 -17.84 -4.00 13.10
N ASP A 232 -16.56 -3.65 12.87
CA ASP A 232 -15.94 -3.67 11.55
C ASP A 232 -15.28 -5.04 11.36
N THR A 233 -15.69 -5.74 10.33
CA THR A 233 -15.20 -7.06 9.91
C THR A 233 -13.67 -7.13 9.79
N ARG A 234 -13.00 -6.01 9.53
CA ARG A 234 -11.54 -5.92 9.50
C ARG A 234 -10.91 -6.24 10.86
N VAL A 235 -11.55 -5.80 11.95
CA VAL A 235 -11.09 -6.06 13.32
C VAL A 235 -11.15 -7.56 13.63
N GLU A 236 -12.17 -8.26 13.16
CA GLU A 236 -12.33 -9.70 13.35
C GLU A 236 -11.28 -10.50 12.58
N ILE A 237 -10.97 -10.10 11.33
CA ILE A 237 -9.95 -10.77 10.49
C ILE A 237 -8.56 -10.64 11.11
N GLU A 238 -8.23 -9.43 11.53
CA GLU A 238 -6.91 -9.10 12.03
C GLU A 238 -6.68 -9.72 13.42
N ALA A 239 -7.72 -9.77 14.27
CA ALA A 239 -7.61 -10.21 15.66
C ALA A 239 -7.20 -11.67 15.86
N VAL A 240 -7.45 -12.57 14.90
CA VAL A 240 -7.14 -14.02 14.99
C VAL A 240 -6.25 -14.54 13.88
N SER A 241 -5.84 -13.67 12.97
CA SER A 241 -4.93 -14.02 11.87
C SER A 241 -3.47 -14.04 12.33
N MET A 242 -2.73 -15.12 12.03
CA MET A 242 -1.31 -15.24 12.38
C MET A 242 -0.44 -14.08 11.84
N LEU A 243 -0.91 -13.34 10.84
CA LEU A 243 -0.20 -12.17 10.31
C LEU A 243 -0.14 -11.03 11.32
N PHE A 244 -1.14 -10.91 12.20
CA PHE A 244 -1.31 -9.81 13.15
C PHE A 244 -1.14 -10.24 14.61
N LEU A 245 -0.92 -11.51 14.88
CA LEU A 245 -0.70 -12.02 16.24
C LEU A 245 0.75 -11.86 16.68
N ASP A 246 0.96 -11.70 17.99
CA ASP A 246 2.24 -11.83 18.67
C ASP A 246 2.29 -13.16 19.49
N PRO A 247 3.47 -13.66 19.88
CA PRO A 247 3.57 -14.79 20.81
C PRO A 247 2.84 -14.51 22.15
N PRO A 248 2.22 -15.53 22.77
CA PRO A 248 2.29 -16.96 22.40
C PRO A 248 1.30 -17.39 21.32
N SER A 249 0.21 -16.63 21.08
CA SER A 249 -0.86 -16.99 20.14
C SER A 249 -0.34 -17.18 18.72
N HIS A 250 0.55 -16.29 18.25
CA HIS A 250 1.22 -16.42 16.96
C HIS A 250 1.93 -17.78 16.83
N THR A 251 2.71 -18.17 17.83
CA THR A 251 3.52 -19.40 17.79
C THR A 251 2.62 -20.64 17.66
N ARG A 252 1.52 -20.68 18.43
CA ARG A 252 0.54 -21.77 18.39
C ARG A 252 -0.12 -21.88 17.01
N VAL A 253 -0.76 -20.81 16.57
CA VAL A 253 -1.50 -20.79 15.29
C VAL A 253 -0.57 -21.09 14.12
N ARG A 254 0.56 -20.37 14.04
CA ARG A 254 1.54 -20.56 12.96
C ARG A 254 2.13 -21.97 12.93
N GLY A 255 2.41 -22.57 14.10
CA GLY A 255 2.97 -23.92 14.22
C GLY A 255 2.10 -24.98 13.55
N ILE A 256 0.78 -24.85 13.67
CA ILE A 256 -0.17 -25.79 13.06
C ILE A 256 -0.19 -25.62 11.54
N PHE A 257 -0.30 -24.38 11.04
CA PHE A 257 -0.30 -24.11 9.60
C PHE A 257 1.03 -24.45 8.92
N ALA A 258 2.17 -24.33 9.62
CA ALA A 258 3.49 -24.62 9.07
C ALA A 258 3.66 -26.09 8.64
N ARG A 259 2.92 -27.01 9.24
CA ARG A 259 2.92 -28.43 8.88
C ARG A 259 2.49 -28.69 7.42
N ALA A 260 1.72 -27.78 6.83
CA ALA A 260 1.30 -27.87 5.42
C ALA A 260 2.35 -27.36 4.43
N PHE A 261 3.35 -26.62 4.91
CA PHE A 261 4.39 -25.99 4.06
C PHE A 261 5.75 -26.67 4.21
N THR A 262 5.78 -27.94 4.60
CA THR A 262 7.02 -28.72 4.67
C THR A 262 7.59 -29.01 3.28
N PRO A 263 8.91 -29.24 3.15
CA PRO A 263 9.50 -29.63 1.87
C PRO A 263 8.82 -30.83 1.21
N ALA A 264 8.43 -31.84 2.01
CA ALA A 264 7.73 -33.03 1.51
C ALA A 264 6.35 -32.68 0.94
N SER A 265 5.52 -31.92 1.69
CA SER A 265 4.20 -31.49 1.21
C SER A 265 4.29 -30.64 -0.06
N LEU A 266 5.30 -29.79 -0.17
CA LEU A 266 5.50 -28.95 -1.36
C LEU A 266 6.01 -29.76 -2.56
N ALA A 267 6.84 -30.80 -2.33
CA ALA A 267 7.30 -31.68 -3.40
C ALA A 267 6.13 -32.43 -4.06
N GLU A 268 5.11 -32.82 -3.28
CA GLU A 268 3.88 -33.44 -3.81
C GLU A 268 3.08 -32.49 -4.71
N LEU A 269 3.14 -31.17 -4.47
CA LEU A 269 2.43 -30.17 -5.27
C LEU A 269 3.14 -29.83 -6.59
N ARG A 270 4.46 -30.03 -6.67
CA ARG A 270 5.27 -29.66 -7.85
C ARG A 270 4.70 -30.13 -9.19
N PRO A 271 4.36 -31.44 -9.39
CA PRO A 271 3.84 -31.91 -10.67
C PRO A 271 2.53 -31.22 -11.04
N ARG A 272 1.71 -30.91 -10.05
CA ARG A 272 0.45 -30.20 -10.26
C ARG A 272 0.65 -28.76 -10.68
N ILE A 273 1.57 -28.04 -10.04
CA ILE A 273 1.94 -26.67 -10.38
C ILE A 273 2.49 -26.63 -11.82
N GLU A 274 3.36 -27.56 -12.20
CA GLU A 274 3.90 -27.68 -13.56
C GLU A 274 2.78 -27.90 -14.58
N LEU A 275 1.83 -28.78 -14.29
CA LEU A 275 0.70 -29.05 -15.17
C LEU A 275 -0.18 -27.80 -15.38
N ILE A 276 -0.47 -27.06 -14.30
CA ILE A 276 -1.26 -25.82 -14.38
C ILE A 276 -0.52 -24.78 -15.21
N ALA A 277 0.78 -24.57 -14.93
CA ALA A 277 1.61 -23.61 -15.66
C ALA A 277 1.65 -23.93 -17.15
N ARG A 278 1.91 -25.18 -17.55
CA ARG A 278 1.93 -25.65 -18.95
C ARG A 278 0.60 -25.39 -19.64
N LYS A 279 -0.52 -25.81 -19.03
CA LYS A 279 -1.86 -25.59 -19.62
C LYS A 279 -2.15 -24.12 -19.86
N ARG A 280 -1.79 -23.23 -18.91
CA ARG A 280 -1.99 -21.79 -19.06
C ARG A 280 -1.13 -21.21 -20.18
N ILE A 281 0.12 -21.62 -20.27
CA ILE A 281 1.05 -21.18 -21.31
C ILE A 281 0.58 -21.68 -22.68
N ASP A 282 0.14 -22.94 -22.81
CA ASP A 282 -0.34 -23.53 -24.07
C ASP A 282 -1.55 -22.77 -24.61
N CYS A 283 -2.53 -22.50 -23.76
CA CYS A 283 -3.71 -21.72 -24.15
C CYS A 283 -3.37 -20.32 -24.65
N ALA A 284 -2.46 -19.63 -23.98
CA ALA A 284 -2.14 -18.24 -24.27
C ALA A 284 -1.19 -18.08 -25.45
N ALA A 285 -0.19 -18.95 -25.59
CA ALA A 285 0.90 -18.79 -26.56
C ALA A 285 0.49 -19.10 -28.01
N SER A 286 -0.65 -19.72 -28.25
CA SER A 286 -1.12 -20.15 -29.58
C SER A 286 -1.16 -19.02 -30.61
N SER A 287 -1.42 -17.77 -30.19
CA SER A 287 -1.46 -16.59 -31.05
C SER A 287 -0.08 -15.95 -31.30
N GLY A 288 0.98 -16.46 -30.70
CA GLY A 288 2.34 -15.87 -30.72
C GLY A 288 2.47 -14.62 -29.84
N LYS A 289 1.46 -14.32 -29.01
CA LYS A 289 1.44 -13.25 -28.00
C LYS A 289 0.74 -13.78 -26.76
N MET A 290 1.17 -13.32 -25.58
CA MET A 290 0.46 -13.57 -24.33
C MET A 290 0.62 -12.38 -23.39
N ASP A 291 -0.24 -12.29 -22.40
CA ASP A 291 -0.05 -11.39 -21.26
C ASP A 291 0.38 -12.23 -20.05
N ILE A 292 1.66 -12.07 -19.64
CA ILE A 292 2.23 -12.86 -18.54
C ILE A 292 1.38 -12.74 -17.26
N VAL A 293 0.84 -11.55 -16.99
CA VAL A 293 0.03 -11.34 -15.78
C VAL A 293 -1.34 -11.96 -15.96
N ALA A 294 -2.09 -11.57 -16.99
CA ALA A 294 -3.49 -11.99 -17.15
C ALA A 294 -3.64 -13.49 -17.45
N ASP A 295 -2.77 -14.04 -18.31
CA ASP A 295 -2.90 -15.39 -18.82
C ASP A 295 -2.27 -16.45 -17.91
N LEU A 296 -1.22 -16.08 -17.14
CA LEU A 296 -0.43 -17.02 -16.34
C LEU A 296 -0.37 -16.64 -14.86
N ALA A 297 0.27 -15.50 -14.54
CA ALA A 297 0.62 -15.15 -13.16
C ALA A 297 -0.60 -14.93 -12.27
N TYR A 298 -1.69 -14.46 -12.83
CA TYR A 298 -2.92 -14.18 -12.12
C TYR A 298 -3.72 -15.44 -11.74
N SER A 299 -3.59 -16.51 -12.49
CA SER A 299 -4.37 -17.73 -12.25
C SER A 299 -3.57 -18.83 -11.55
N LEU A 300 -2.27 -18.93 -11.79
CA LEU A 300 -1.46 -20.02 -11.24
C LEU A 300 -1.48 -20.04 -9.70
N PRO A 301 -1.10 -18.97 -8.97
CA PRO A 301 -1.02 -19.03 -7.52
C PRO A 301 -2.38 -19.22 -6.83
N VAL A 302 -3.45 -18.61 -7.36
CA VAL A 302 -4.79 -18.77 -6.76
C VAL A 302 -5.31 -20.19 -6.88
N ILE A 303 -5.06 -20.86 -8.01
CA ILE A 303 -5.43 -22.25 -8.19
C ILE A 303 -4.65 -23.14 -7.22
N VAL A 304 -3.33 -22.94 -7.13
CA VAL A 304 -2.46 -23.73 -6.26
C VAL A 304 -2.85 -23.60 -4.79
N ILE A 305 -3.05 -22.38 -4.30
CA ILE A 305 -3.40 -22.18 -2.88
C ILE A 305 -4.83 -22.65 -2.57
N ALA A 306 -5.77 -22.49 -3.49
CA ALA A 306 -7.14 -22.97 -3.31
C ALA A 306 -7.20 -24.52 -3.30
N GLU A 307 -6.46 -25.19 -4.20
CA GLU A 307 -6.31 -26.65 -4.16
C GLU A 307 -5.65 -27.15 -2.87
N MET A 308 -4.58 -26.49 -2.43
CA MET A 308 -3.88 -26.83 -1.20
C MET A 308 -4.78 -26.70 0.03
N VAL A 309 -5.58 -25.64 0.10
CA VAL A 309 -6.57 -25.45 1.18
C VAL A 309 -7.68 -26.49 1.07
N GLY A 310 -8.11 -26.86 -0.12
CA GLY A 310 -9.13 -27.87 -0.35
C GLY A 310 -10.46 -27.31 -0.89
N PHE A 311 -10.41 -26.19 -1.58
CA PHE A 311 -11.58 -25.63 -2.25
C PHE A 311 -11.84 -26.33 -3.60
N PRO A 312 -13.12 -26.53 -3.99
CA PRO A 312 -13.49 -27.10 -5.28
C PRO A 312 -12.98 -26.29 -6.47
N ALA A 313 -12.55 -26.99 -7.53
CA ALA A 313 -11.95 -26.36 -8.70
C ALA A 313 -12.92 -25.43 -9.46
N GLU A 314 -14.20 -25.77 -9.48
CA GLU A 314 -15.27 -24.98 -10.08
C GLU A 314 -15.44 -23.60 -9.44
N ASP A 315 -15.05 -23.45 -8.18
CA ASP A 315 -15.21 -22.21 -7.41
C ASP A 315 -13.99 -21.27 -7.50
N TYR A 316 -12.89 -21.67 -8.16
CA TYR A 316 -11.68 -20.84 -8.26
C TYR A 316 -11.92 -19.44 -8.85
N PRO A 317 -12.78 -19.23 -9.85
CA PRO A 317 -13.06 -17.87 -10.34
C PRO A 317 -13.69 -16.97 -9.26
N ARG A 318 -14.54 -17.52 -8.42
CA ARG A 318 -15.20 -16.81 -7.31
C ARG A 318 -14.23 -16.53 -6.15
N ILE A 319 -13.47 -17.55 -5.76
CA ILE A 319 -12.42 -17.45 -4.73
C ILE A 319 -11.42 -16.36 -5.09
N LYS A 320 -11.06 -16.27 -6.36
CA LYS A 320 -10.16 -15.27 -6.89
C LYS A 320 -10.68 -13.84 -6.71
N ILE A 321 -11.96 -13.59 -7.01
CA ILE A 321 -12.58 -12.27 -6.83
C ILE A 321 -12.50 -11.86 -5.34
N TRP A 322 -12.85 -12.75 -4.44
CA TRP A 322 -12.76 -12.50 -3.01
C TRP A 322 -11.31 -12.23 -2.56
N SER A 323 -10.36 -13.04 -3.05
CA SER A 323 -8.94 -12.88 -2.75
C SER A 323 -8.41 -11.51 -3.17
N ASP A 324 -8.77 -11.01 -4.36
CA ASP A 324 -8.39 -9.68 -4.86
C ASP A 324 -8.96 -8.56 -3.97
N GLN A 325 -10.21 -8.68 -3.55
CA GLN A 325 -10.89 -7.69 -2.71
C GLN A 325 -10.28 -7.64 -1.31
N LEU A 326 -9.99 -8.80 -0.72
CA LEU A 326 -9.37 -8.91 0.59
C LEU A 326 -7.91 -8.44 0.58
N ALA A 327 -7.13 -8.81 -0.44
CA ALA A 327 -5.74 -8.37 -0.59
C ALA A 327 -5.64 -6.84 -0.73
N ALA A 328 -6.57 -6.21 -1.44
CA ALA A 328 -6.62 -4.76 -1.56
C ALA A 328 -6.80 -4.05 -0.21
N ALA A 329 -7.53 -4.66 0.74
CA ALA A 329 -7.71 -4.15 2.09
C ALA A 329 -6.47 -4.30 2.99
N LEU A 330 -5.57 -5.26 2.69
CA LEU A 330 -4.28 -5.41 3.40
C LEU A 330 -3.27 -4.30 3.06
N SER A 331 -3.59 -3.41 2.12
CA SER A 331 -2.75 -2.26 1.80
C SER A 331 -2.65 -1.30 2.99
N LEU A 332 -1.50 -0.63 3.15
CA LEU A 332 -1.28 0.36 4.22
C LEU A 332 -2.25 1.56 4.17
N ASN A 333 -2.87 1.82 3.03
CA ASN A 333 -3.84 2.90 2.88
C ASN A 333 -4.96 2.49 1.90
N PRO A 334 -5.86 1.58 2.28
CA PRO A 334 -6.99 1.18 1.45
C PRO A 334 -8.01 2.32 1.36
N SER A 335 -8.65 2.46 0.19
CA SER A 335 -9.77 3.39 0.03
C SER A 335 -11.02 2.87 0.74
N SER A 336 -11.97 3.76 1.06
CA SER A 336 -13.26 3.35 1.64
C SER A 336 -14.00 2.33 0.75
N GLU A 337 -13.93 2.48 -0.57
CA GLU A 337 -14.51 1.52 -1.52
C GLU A 337 -13.84 0.15 -1.42
N GLN A 338 -12.51 0.10 -1.28
CA GLN A 338 -11.78 -1.16 -1.08
C GLN A 338 -12.16 -1.82 0.24
N GLN A 339 -12.38 -1.05 1.31
CA GLN A 339 -12.83 -1.58 2.60
C GLN A 339 -14.24 -2.17 2.51
N VAL A 340 -15.19 -1.45 1.89
CA VAL A 340 -16.56 -1.97 1.70
C VAL A 340 -16.54 -3.28 0.92
N ARG A 341 -15.84 -3.34 -0.21
CA ARG A 341 -15.73 -4.57 -1.01
C ARG A 341 -15.06 -5.72 -0.26
N ALA A 342 -14.07 -5.42 0.57
CA ALA A 342 -13.44 -6.44 1.40
C ALA A 342 -14.38 -7.00 2.47
N ASN A 343 -15.22 -6.16 3.09
CA ASN A 343 -16.22 -6.60 4.05
C ASN A 343 -17.31 -7.47 3.38
N GLU A 344 -17.76 -7.08 2.18
CA GLU A 344 -18.66 -7.90 1.37
C GLU A 344 -18.03 -9.27 1.05
N ALA A 345 -16.80 -9.27 0.55
CA ALA A 345 -16.06 -10.49 0.24
C ALA A 345 -15.87 -11.39 1.47
N TRP A 346 -15.59 -10.80 2.63
CA TRP A 346 -15.46 -11.53 3.89
C TRP A 346 -16.75 -12.24 4.28
N THR A 347 -17.86 -11.56 4.20
CA THR A 347 -19.18 -12.13 4.51
C THR A 347 -19.54 -13.27 3.56
N GLU A 348 -19.29 -13.08 2.27
CA GLU A 348 -19.57 -14.10 1.25
C GLU A 348 -18.67 -15.32 1.39
N ILE A 349 -17.35 -15.12 1.60
CA ILE A 349 -16.42 -16.25 1.74
C ILE A 349 -16.65 -17.02 3.04
N ARG A 350 -17.13 -16.37 4.10
CA ARG A 350 -17.52 -17.03 5.35
C ARG A 350 -18.66 -18.01 5.11
N GLY A 351 -19.77 -17.55 4.53
CA GLY A 351 -20.89 -18.43 4.21
C GLY A 351 -20.51 -19.57 3.27
N TYR A 352 -19.61 -19.32 2.32
CA TYR A 352 -19.07 -20.33 1.43
C TYR A 352 -18.18 -21.34 2.17
N PHE A 353 -17.30 -20.87 3.05
CA PHE A 353 -16.44 -21.72 3.87
C PHE A 353 -17.24 -22.71 4.71
N ASP A 354 -18.32 -22.27 5.38
CA ASP A 354 -19.21 -23.11 6.15
C ASP A 354 -19.84 -24.22 5.30
N GLN A 355 -20.22 -23.89 4.06
CA GLN A 355 -20.73 -24.90 3.11
C GLN A 355 -19.65 -25.93 2.74
N VAL A 356 -18.41 -25.49 2.48
CA VAL A 356 -17.29 -26.39 2.18
C VAL A 356 -16.98 -27.30 3.34
N VAL A 357 -16.94 -26.76 4.56
CA VAL A 357 -16.75 -27.55 5.79
C VAL A 357 -17.86 -28.58 5.95
N TYR A 358 -19.13 -28.18 5.76
CA TYR A 358 -20.26 -29.10 5.86
C TYR A 358 -20.15 -30.26 4.86
N ARG A 359 -19.79 -29.96 3.60
CA ARG A 359 -19.63 -30.96 2.52
C ARG A 359 -18.43 -31.90 2.76
N SER A 360 -17.43 -31.45 3.51
CA SER A 360 -16.20 -32.20 3.84
C SER A 360 -16.39 -33.16 5.00
N LYS A 361 -17.46 -33.02 5.79
CA LYS A 361 -17.74 -33.91 6.93
C LYS A 361 -17.85 -35.38 6.47
N GLY A 362 -17.10 -36.26 7.13
CA GLY A 362 -17.10 -37.70 6.85
C GLY A 362 -16.40 -38.12 5.55
N LYS A 363 -15.73 -37.18 4.84
CA LYS A 363 -14.96 -37.47 3.62
C LYS A 363 -13.47 -37.24 3.88
N PRO A 364 -12.68 -38.28 4.15
CA PRO A 364 -11.25 -38.14 4.32
C PRO A 364 -10.59 -37.49 3.11
N SER A 365 -9.74 -36.50 3.36
CA SER A 365 -9.03 -35.75 2.32
C SER A 365 -7.64 -35.38 2.82
N ASN A 366 -6.69 -35.20 1.90
CA ASN A 366 -5.33 -34.79 2.22
C ASN A 366 -5.16 -33.26 2.20
N THR A 367 -6.27 -32.52 2.10
CA THR A 367 -6.26 -31.06 2.05
C THR A 367 -5.92 -30.42 3.39
N LEU A 368 -5.38 -29.20 3.36
CA LEU A 368 -5.07 -28.44 4.57
C LEU A 368 -6.31 -28.26 5.46
N LEU A 369 -7.45 -27.86 4.87
CA LEU A 369 -8.69 -27.65 5.62
C LEU A 369 -9.12 -28.91 6.37
N TYR A 370 -9.05 -30.08 5.72
CA TYR A 370 -9.42 -31.33 6.38
C TYR A 370 -8.52 -31.61 7.60
N ARG A 371 -7.21 -31.44 7.47
CA ARG A 371 -6.25 -31.63 8.57
C ARG A 371 -6.48 -30.63 9.71
N LEU A 372 -6.82 -29.37 9.39
CA LEU A 372 -7.11 -28.35 10.40
C LEU A 372 -8.39 -28.66 11.18
N LEU A 373 -9.41 -29.16 10.47
CA LEU A 373 -10.67 -29.58 11.11
C LEU A 373 -10.50 -30.80 12.04
N GLN A 374 -9.56 -31.70 11.74
CA GLN A 374 -9.23 -32.81 12.65
C GLN A 374 -8.50 -32.30 13.89
N ALA A 375 -7.71 -31.25 13.78
CA ALA A 375 -6.98 -30.66 14.91
C ALA A 375 -7.84 -29.66 15.73
N GLU A 376 -9.10 -29.42 15.36
CA GLU A 376 -10.01 -28.51 16.09
C GLU A 376 -10.31 -29.00 17.51
N ASP A 377 -10.39 -30.32 17.69
CA ASP A 377 -10.71 -30.97 18.96
C ASP A 377 -9.46 -31.32 19.80
N GLU A 378 -8.23 -31.03 19.32
CA GLU A 378 -7.01 -31.30 20.06
C GLU A 378 -6.74 -30.27 21.17
N PRO A 379 -6.10 -30.64 22.28
CA PRO A 379 -5.54 -29.69 23.22
C PRO A 379 -4.60 -28.71 22.46
N ASP A 380 -4.71 -27.42 22.66
CA ASP A 380 -4.00 -26.37 21.89
C ASP A 380 -4.35 -26.31 20.40
N GLY A 381 -5.41 -26.96 19.96
CA GLY A 381 -5.96 -26.89 18.62
C GLY A 381 -6.42 -25.47 18.22
N LEU A 382 -6.91 -25.35 17.01
CA LEU A 382 -7.45 -24.09 16.50
C LEU A 382 -8.98 -24.08 16.62
N ASN A 383 -9.53 -22.98 17.06
CA ASN A 383 -10.97 -22.78 16.97
C ASN A 383 -11.40 -22.48 15.52
N ARG A 384 -12.70 -22.55 15.25
CA ARG A 384 -13.28 -22.36 13.92
C ARG A 384 -12.92 -21.01 13.30
N GLU A 385 -12.89 -19.93 14.09
CA GLU A 385 -12.53 -18.60 13.63
C GLU A 385 -11.06 -18.50 13.22
N GLU A 386 -10.16 -19.10 13.99
CA GLU A 386 -8.74 -19.17 13.67
C GLU A 386 -8.49 -19.96 12.37
N ILE A 387 -9.19 -21.09 12.18
CA ILE A 387 -9.10 -21.89 10.95
C ILE A 387 -9.58 -21.04 9.77
N PHE A 388 -10.77 -20.47 9.87
CA PHE A 388 -11.37 -19.65 8.80
C PHE A 388 -10.48 -18.46 8.44
N SER A 389 -10.15 -17.62 9.41
CA SER A 389 -9.37 -16.39 9.18
C SER A 389 -8.00 -16.67 8.58
N ASN A 390 -7.35 -17.74 8.99
CA ASN A 390 -6.03 -18.08 8.46
C ASN A 390 -6.10 -18.80 7.09
N CYS A 391 -7.15 -19.57 6.78
CA CYS A 391 -7.39 -20.06 5.42
C CYS A 391 -7.63 -18.90 4.46
N VAL A 392 -8.41 -17.89 4.85
CA VAL A 392 -8.64 -16.69 4.05
C VAL A 392 -7.36 -15.85 3.92
N LEU A 393 -6.55 -15.76 4.98
CA LEU A 393 -5.22 -15.13 4.90
C LEU A 393 -4.34 -15.82 3.86
N LEU A 394 -4.27 -17.15 3.85
CA LEU A 394 -3.46 -17.90 2.89
C LEU A 394 -3.91 -17.63 1.44
N LEU A 395 -5.21 -17.58 1.19
CA LEU A 395 -5.74 -17.25 -0.14
C LEU A 395 -5.33 -15.84 -0.58
N SER A 396 -5.54 -14.83 0.26
CA SER A 396 -5.27 -13.44 -0.10
C SER A 396 -3.78 -13.11 -0.16
N ALA A 397 -2.99 -13.58 0.81
CA ALA A 397 -1.55 -13.31 0.86
C ALA A 397 -0.74 -14.13 -0.15
N GLY A 398 -1.16 -15.36 -0.47
CA GLY A 398 -0.46 -16.26 -1.39
C GLY A 398 -0.67 -15.91 -2.86
N HIS A 399 -1.81 -15.34 -3.20
CA HIS A 399 -2.17 -15.04 -4.58
C HIS A 399 -1.50 -13.76 -5.11
N GLU A 400 -1.79 -12.60 -4.54
CA GLU A 400 -1.36 -11.31 -5.11
C GLU A 400 0.16 -11.15 -5.12
N THR A 401 0.82 -11.60 -4.07
CA THR A 401 2.28 -11.48 -3.94
C THR A 401 3.02 -12.30 -4.99
N THR A 402 2.59 -13.53 -5.25
CA THR A 402 3.21 -14.42 -6.25
C THR A 402 2.87 -13.99 -7.67
N THR A 403 1.64 -13.49 -7.92
CA THR A 403 1.28 -12.82 -9.18
C THR A 403 2.25 -11.69 -9.49
N ASN A 404 2.51 -10.83 -8.49
CA ASN A 404 3.43 -9.71 -8.63
C ASN A 404 4.90 -10.17 -8.77
N LEU A 405 5.31 -11.25 -8.11
CA LEU A 405 6.65 -11.84 -8.27
C LEU A 405 6.88 -12.27 -9.73
N ILE A 406 5.94 -13.00 -10.31
CA ILE A 406 6.02 -13.47 -11.70
C ILE A 406 6.04 -12.26 -12.65
N GLY A 407 5.11 -11.32 -12.49
CA GLY A 407 5.00 -10.14 -13.33
C GLY A 407 6.24 -9.24 -13.28
N ASN A 408 6.71 -8.90 -12.07
CA ASN A 408 7.90 -8.06 -11.87
C ASN A 408 9.18 -8.76 -12.33
N GLY A 409 9.30 -10.06 -12.05
CA GLY A 409 10.46 -10.86 -12.43
C GLY A 409 10.62 -10.95 -13.95
N MET A 410 9.55 -11.30 -14.65
CA MET A 410 9.56 -11.33 -16.11
C MET A 410 9.81 -9.94 -16.71
N LEU A 411 9.23 -8.89 -16.13
CA LEU A 411 9.52 -7.52 -16.55
C LEU A 411 10.98 -7.14 -16.34
N ALA A 412 11.56 -7.50 -15.19
CA ALA A 412 12.96 -7.22 -14.88
C ALA A 412 13.90 -7.93 -15.86
N LEU A 413 13.67 -9.21 -16.13
CA LEU A 413 14.46 -10.00 -17.09
C LEU A 413 14.33 -9.45 -18.52
N LEU A 414 13.10 -9.16 -18.98
CA LEU A 414 12.87 -8.68 -20.34
C LEU A 414 13.29 -7.21 -20.57
N ARG A 415 13.57 -6.47 -19.51
CA ARG A 415 14.22 -5.15 -19.56
C ARG A 415 15.74 -5.23 -19.53
N ASN A 416 16.30 -6.30 -18.98
CA ASN A 416 17.71 -6.63 -18.94
C ASN A 416 17.92 -7.88 -19.80
N ILE A 417 17.85 -7.70 -21.11
CA ILE A 417 17.77 -8.81 -22.06
C ILE A 417 18.98 -9.73 -21.99
N ASP A 418 20.15 -9.20 -21.64
CA ASP A 418 21.39 -9.94 -21.37
C ASP A 418 21.20 -10.97 -20.24
N GLN A 419 20.40 -10.64 -19.21
CA GLN A 419 20.08 -11.53 -18.08
C GLN A 419 19.06 -12.59 -18.49
N TRP A 420 18.09 -12.26 -19.35
CA TRP A 420 17.16 -13.23 -19.92
C TRP A 420 17.91 -14.24 -20.82
N GLU A 421 18.74 -13.76 -21.74
CA GLU A 421 19.53 -14.62 -22.61
C GLU A 421 20.53 -15.48 -21.83
N LEU A 422 21.09 -14.96 -20.75
CA LEU A 422 21.95 -15.72 -19.84
C LEU A 422 21.16 -16.86 -19.19
N LEU A 423 19.96 -16.60 -18.68
CA LEU A 423 19.09 -17.60 -18.07
C LEU A 423 18.69 -18.70 -19.07
N VAL A 424 18.40 -18.33 -20.33
CA VAL A 424 18.11 -19.27 -21.43
C VAL A 424 19.31 -20.19 -21.71
N ARG A 425 20.53 -19.63 -21.72
CA ARG A 425 21.74 -20.41 -21.96
C ARG A 425 22.18 -21.26 -20.76
N GLN A 426 21.86 -20.83 -19.55
CA GLN A 426 22.27 -21.45 -18.29
C GLN A 426 21.05 -21.64 -17.35
N PRO A 427 20.19 -22.66 -17.62
CA PRO A 427 18.98 -22.90 -16.82
C PRO A 427 19.27 -23.22 -15.33
N ASP A 428 20.46 -23.64 -15.00
CA ASP A 428 20.90 -23.90 -13.61
C ASP A 428 20.92 -22.61 -12.76
N LEU A 429 20.90 -21.45 -13.40
CA LEU A 429 20.78 -20.15 -12.71
C LEU A 429 19.33 -19.80 -12.28
N ILE A 430 18.34 -20.66 -12.54
CA ILE A 430 16.93 -20.35 -12.22
C ILE A 430 16.75 -20.06 -10.73
N GLU A 431 17.40 -20.82 -9.85
CA GLU A 431 17.28 -20.62 -8.40
C GLU A 431 17.86 -19.27 -7.96
N SER A 432 19.09 -18.96 -8.38
CA SER A 432 19.70 -17.67 -8.07
C SER A 432 18.98 -16.50 -8.74
N ALA A 433 18.42 -16.70 -9.93
CA ALA A 433 17.61 -15.71 -10.62
C ALA A 433 16.33 -15.37 -9.84
N VAL A 434 15.66 -16.34 -9.22
CA VAL A 434 14.48 -16.10 -8.38
C VAL A 434 14.84 -15.27 -7.16
N GLU A 435 15.94 -15.58 -6.46
CA GLU A 435 16.38 -14.77 -5.31
C GLU A 435 16.76 -13.35 -5.73
N GLU A 436 17.43 -13.19 -6.87
CA GLU A 436 17.79 -11.85 -7.37
C GLU A 436 16.57 -11.04 -7.81
N ILE A 437 15.58 -11.65 -8.43
CA ILE A 437 14.31 -11.02 -8.76
C ILE A 437 13.59 -10.54 -7.50
N LEU A 438 13.52 -11.38 -6.47
CA LEU A 438 12.93 -11.04 -5.17
C LEU A 438 13.63 -9.85 -4.52
N ARG A 439 14.96 -9.80 -4.57
CA ARG A 439 15.75 -8.67 -4.11
C ARG A 439 15.50 -7.41 -4.95
N TYR A 440 15.62 -7.55 -6.28
CA TYR A 440 15.65 -6.43 -7.22
C TYR A 440 14.34 -5.69 -7.32
N ASP A 441 13.19 -6.39 -7.37
CA ASP A 441 11.87 -5.77 -7.44
C ASP A 441 10.83 -6.54 -6.59
N SER A 442 10.99 -6.46 -5.27
CA SER A 442 10.17 -7.17 -4.30
C SER A 442 8.68 -6.90 -4.49
N PRO A 443 7.82 -7.93 -4.52
CA PRO A 443 6.36 -7.76 -4.58
C PRO A 443 5.80 -6.97 -3.40
N VAL A 444 6.31 -7.23 -2.20
CA VAL A 444 5.98 -6.48 -0.99
C VAL A 444 7.05 -5.42 -0.78
N GLN A 445 6.65 -4.17 -0.80
CA GLN A 445 7.56 -3.02 -0.67
C GLN A 445 7.69 -2.53 0.76
N TRP A 446 6.63 -2.69 1.56
CA TRP A 446 6.54 -2.17 2.91
C TRP A 446 5.89 -3.16 3.86
N THR A 447 6.36 -3.18 5.09
CA THR A 447 5.70 -3.87 6.21
C THR A 447 5.64 -2.95 7.43
N SER A 448 4.77 -3.27 8.38
CA SER A 448 4.55 -2.43 9.57
C SER A 448 4.83 -3.19 10.86
N ARG A 449 5.18 -2.44 11.90
CA ARG A 449 5.26 -2.88 13.29
C ARG A 449 4.76 -1.77 14.21
N LEU A 450 4.54 -2.13 15.48
CA LEU A 450 4.26 -1.22 16.58
C LEU A 450 5.38 -1.35 17.62
N THR A 451 5.85 -0.23 18.16
CA THR A 451 6.77 -0.27 19.29
C THR A 451 6.03 -0.67 20.56
N GLY A 452 6.45 -1.76 21.21
CA GLY A 452 5.90 -2.19 22.50
C GLY A 452 6.45 -1.41 23.68
N GLU A 453 7.65 -0.86 23.53
CA GLU A 453 8.37 -0.03 24.51
C GLU A 453 9.22 1.02 23.79
N ALA A 454 9.93 1.87 24.53
CA ALA A 454 10.87 2.81 23.93
C ALA A 454 12.07 2.07 23.32
N ILE A 455 12.39 2.39 22.07
CA ILE A 455 13.46 1.73 21.32
C ILE A 455 14.43 2.78 20.80
N GLU A 456 15.72 2.57 21.04
CA GLU A 456 16.79 3.35 20.40
C GLU A 456 17.25 2.61 19.13
N ILE A 457 17.20 3.29 17.99
CA ILE A 457 17.65 2.77 16.70
C ILE A 457 18.28 3.88 15.86
N SER A 458 19.45 3.62 15.30
CA SER A 458 20.23 4.59 14.52
C SER A 458 20.34 5.98 15.21
N GLY A 459 20.56 6.00 16.55
CA GLY A 459 20.68 7.22 17.35
C GLY A 459 19.37 8.00 17.55
N ARG A 460 18.23 7.37 17.34
CA ARG A 460 16.90 7.95 17.58
C ARG A 460 16.13 7.13 18.60
N VAL A 461 15.56 7.81 19.58
CA VAL A 461 14.65 7.19 20.56
C VAL A 461 13.22 7.27 20.03
N ILE A 462 12.60 6.13 19.82
CA ILE A 462 11.21 5.99 19.36
C ILE A 462 10.36 5.60 20.57
N PRO A 463 9.33 6.39 20.91
CA PRO A 463 8.43 6.07 22.02
C PRO A 463 7.62 4.78 21.80
N PRO A 464 7.06 4.18 22.88
CA PRO A 464 6.13 3.08 22.76
C PRO A 464 4.84 3.50 22.04
N GLY A 465 4.19 2.56 21.34
CA GLY A 465 2.93 2.78 20.61
C GLY A 465 3.08 3.51 19.28
N GLU A 466 4.29 3.75 18.80
CA GLU A 466 4.53 4.34 17.48
C GLU A 466 4.44 3.28 16.37
N ILE A 467 3.85 3.65 15.24
CA ILE A 467 3.82 2.83 14.03
C ILE A 467 5.16 2.95 13.31
N ILE A 468 5.75 1.81 12.97
CA ILE A 468 6.97 1.73 12.18
C ILE A 468 6.65 1.13 10.82
N LEU A 469 7.09 1.78 9.76
CA LEU A 469 7.03 1.31 8.38
C LEU A 469 8.43 0.94 7.90
N GLY A 470 8.72 -0.33 7.77
CA GLY A 470 9.97 -0.83 7.20
C GLY A 470 9.86 -1.02 5.69
N SER A 471 10.73 -0.36 4.92
CA SER A 471 10.77 -0.50 3.47
C SER A 471 11.65 -1.68 3.05
N LEU A 472 11.02 -2.81 2.73
CA LEU A 472 11.70 -4.00 2.19
C LEU A 472 12.36 -3.67 0.83
N GLY A 473 11.64 -2.91 -0.01
CA GLY A 473 12.17 -2.50 -1.32
C GLY A 473 13.40 -1.58 -1.23
N ALA A 474 13.48 -0.71 -0.21
CA ALA A 474 14.66 0.12 0.03
C ALA A 474 15.82 -0.70 0.62
N ALA A 475 15.54 -1.54 1.61
CA ALA A 475 16.51 -2.41 2.27
C ALA A 475 17.18 -3.38 1.27
N ASN A 476 16.40 -3.98 0.37
CA ASN A 476 16.89 -4.90 -0.66
C ASN A 476 17.77 -4.23 -1.73
N ARG A 477 17.87 -2.92 -1.71
CA ARG A 477 18.77 -2.14 -2.56
C ARG A 477 19.75 -1.28 -1.76
N ASP A 478 20.09 -1.72 -0.56
CA ASP A 478 21.06 -1.03 0.28
C ASP A 478 22.50 -1.36 -0.18
N PRO A 479 23.30 -0.34 -0.60
CA PRO A 479 24.68 -0.58 -1.04
C PRO A 479 25.62 -1.03 0.10
N ALA A 480 25.21 -0.87 1.37
CA ALA A 480 25.97 -1.42 2.51
C ALA A 480 25.92 -2.96 2.55
N HIS A 481 24.90 -3.57 1.94
CA HIS A 481 24.68 -5.03 1.93
C HIS A 481 24.79 -5.67 0.54
N PHE A 482 24.51 -4.92 -0.52
CA PHE A 482 24.50 -5.46 -1.88
C PHE A 482 25.40 -4.63 -2.80
N THR A 483 26.44 -5.23 -3.33
CA THR A 483 27.27 -4.59 -4.37
C THR A 483 26.43 -4.30 -5.61
N ASP A 484 26.52 -3.10 -6.17
CA ASP A 484 25.72 -2.67 -7.33
C ASP A 484 24.22 -2.99 -7.17
N PRO A 485 23.55 -2.50 -6.09
CA PRO A 485 22.22 -2.95 -5.72
C PRO A 485 21.15 -2.63 -6.76
N ASP A 486 21.37 -1.65 -7.62
CA ASP A 486 20.45 -1.24 -8.68
C ASP A 486 20.66 -2.02 -10.00
N ARG A 487 21.65 -2.89 -10.07
CA ARG A 487 21.89 -3.81 -11.19
C ARG A 487 21.17 -5.14 -10.90
N LEU A 488 20.44 -5.66 -11.88
CA LEU A 488 19.95 -7.04 -11.87
C LEU A 488 21.12 -7.95 -12.28
N ASP A 489 21.46 -8.90 -11.43
CA ASP A 489 22.50 -9.90 -11.72
C ASP A 489 22.05 -11.27 -11.20
N ILE A 490 21.57 -12.13 -12.11
CA ILE A 490 21.06 -13.46 -11.77
C ILE A 490 22.12 -14.46 -11.28
N ARG A 491 23.40 -14.07 -11.30
CA ARG A 491 24.52 -14.85 -10.73
C ARG A 491 24.86 -14.45 -9.31
N ARG A 492 24.14 -13.50 -8.71
CA ARG A 492 24.42 -13.05 -7.35
C ARG A 492 24.30 -14.20 -6.36
N THR A 493 25.38 -14.49 -5.65
CA THR A 493 25.46 -15.59 -4.67
C THR A 493 25.18 -15.13 -3.24
N ASP A 494 25.66 -13.94 -2.83
CA ASP A 494 25.35 -13.36 -1.53
C ASP A 494 24.08 -12.51 -1.64
N ASN A 495 22.93 -13.16 -1.43
CA ASN A 495 21.61 -12.59 -1.67
C ASN A 495 20.67 -12.79 -0.48
N LYS A 496 21.05 -12.24 0.69
CA LYS A 496 20.24 -12.29 1.93
C LYS A 496 19.14 -11.23 1.93
N HIS A 497 18.31 -11.23 0.90
CA HIS A 497 17.25 -10.25 0.76
C HIS A 497 16.12 -10.39 1.80
N LEU A 498 15.41 -9.30 2.05
CA LEU A 498 14.28 -9.22 2.99
C LEU A 498 12.90 -9.30 2.32
N ALA A 499 12.79 -9.75 1.06
CA ALA A 499 11.52 -9.79 0.32
C ALA A 499 10.46 -10.68 0.99
N PHE A 500 10.88 -11.69 1.74
CA PHE A 500 10.03 -12.56 2.55
C PHE A 500 9.96 -12.17 4.04
N GLY A 501 10.47 -10.99 4.38
CA GLY A 501 10.63 -10.58 5.78
C GLY A 501 11.75 -11.32 6.51
N SER A 502 11.71 -11.31 7.84
CA SER A 502 12.63 -12.03 8.75
C SER A 502 11.96 -12.24 10.11
N GLY A 503 12.59 -13.04 10.99
CA GLY A 503 12.09 -13.32 12.34
C GLY A 503 10.86 -14.22 12.34
N ILE A 504 10.06 -14.11 13.39
CA ILE A 504 8.91 -15.01 13.62
C ILE A 504 7.84 -14.92 12.52
N HIS A 505 7.71 -13.77 11.84
CA HIS A 505 6.80 -13.54 10.71
C HIS A 505 7.46 -13.76 9.34
N PHE A 506 8.60 -14.45 9.24
CA PHE A 506 9.14 -14.85 7.94
C PHE A 506 8.08 -15.54 7.11
N CYS A 507 7.98 -15.25 5.81
CA CYS A 507 6.89 -15.72 4.94
C CYS A 507 6.71 -17.25 5.02
N LEU A 508 5.51 -17.68 5.38
CA LEU A 508 5.17 -19.10 5.47
C LEU A 508 5.22 -19.79 4.10
N GLY A 509 4.73 -19.10 3.07
CA GLY A 509 4.70 -19.58 1.67
C GLY A 509 5.98 -19.33 0.88
N ALA A 510 7.10 -18.96 1.51
CA ALA A 510 8.32 -18.58 0.78
C ALA A 510 8.85 -19.67 -0.16
N ALA A 511 8.80 -20.93 0.27
CA ALA A 511 9.24 -22.07 -0.54
C ALA A 511 8.28 -22.34 -1.71
N LEU A 512 6.97 -22.18 -1.49
CA LEU A 512 5.95 -22.32 -2.54
C LEU A 512 6.10 -21.23 -3.61
N ALA A 513 6.22 -19.96 -3.21
CA ALA A 513 6.41 -18.86 -4.14
C ALA A 513 7.69 -18.99 -4.99
N ARG A 514 8.78 -19.47 -4.39
CA ARG A 514 10.02 -19.81 -5.11
C ARG A 514 9.78 -20.91 -6.14
N MET A 515 9.12 -21.99 -5.74
CA MET A 515 8.81 -23.12 -6.62
C MET A 515 7.96 -22.69 -7.81
N GLU A 516 6.90 -21.91 -7.59
CA GLU A 516 6.05 -21.40 -8.66
C GLU A 516 6.86 -20.53 -9.64
N MET A 517 7.67 -19.61 -9.14
CA MET A 517 8.51 -18.77 -10.00
C MET A 517 9.56 -19.58 -10.75
N GLN A 518 10.21 -20.55 -10.13
CA GLN A 518 11.18 -21.46 -10.78
C GLN A 518 10.52 -22.24 -11.92
N ILE A 519 9.32 -22.78 -11.71
CA ILE A 519 8.56 -23.51 -12.74
C ILE A 519 8.22 -22.59 -13.90
N VAL A 520 7.72 -21.37 -13.61
CA VAL A 520 7.40 -20.37 -14.64
C VAL A 520 8.63 -19.99 -15.46
N LEU A 521 9.75 -19.70 -14.81
CA LEU A 521 11.00 -19.36 -15.51
C LEU A 521 11.48 -20.51 -16.38
N ARG A 522 11.45 -21.75 -15.90
CA ARG A 522 11.84 -22.95 -16.64
C ARG A 522 10.99 -23.15 -17.89
N GLU A 523 9.67 -23.10 -17.74
CA GLU A 523 8.74 -23.28 -18.86
C GLU A 523 8.88 -22.17 -19.92
N LEU A 524 8.99 -20.91 -19.47
CA LEU A 524 9.07 -19.79 -20.41
C LEU A 524 10.44 -19.69 -21.10
N SER A 525 11.55 -19.92 -20.38
CA SER A 525 12.90 -19.82 -20.96
C SER A 525 13.21 -20.95 -21.95
N SER A 526 12.72 -22.16 -21.67
CA SER A 526 12.90 -23.30 -22.58
C SER A 526 12.04 -23.20 -23.83
N ARG A 527 10.80 -22.71 -23.71
CA ARG A 527 9.84 -22.69 -24.83
C ARG A 527 9.91 -21.43 -25.68
N PHE A 528 10.26 -20.29 -25.07
CA PHE A 528 10.25 -18.99 -25.73
C PHE A 528 11.56 -18.22 -25.51
N PRO A 529 12.72 -18.75 -25.92
CA PRO A 529 14.03 -18.13 -25.66
C PRO A 529 14.17 -16.72 -26.23
N LYS A 530 13.40 -16.40 -27.30
CA LYS A 530 13.37 -15.08 -27.95
C LYS A 530 12.24 -14.17 -27.47
N MET A 531 11.63 -14.48 -26.31
CA MET A 531 10.56 -13.67 -25.75
C MET A 531 10.98 -12.21 -25.57
N ARG A 532 10.06 -11.29 -25.86
CA ARG A 532 10.30 -9.85 -25.72
C ARG A 532 9.02 -9.10 -25.33
N LEU A 533 9.20 -7.92 -24.74
CA LEU A 533 8.07 -7.04 -24.39
C LEU A 533 7.35 -6.56 -25.66
N ALA A 534 6.02 -6.67 -25.68
CA ALA A 534 5.18 -6.14 -26.74
C ALA A 534 4.90 -4.64 -26.60
N LYS A 535 5.00 -4.09 -25.38
CA LYS A 535 4.78 -2.68 -25.07
C LYS A 535 5.85 -2.14 -24.13
N LYS A 536 6.32 -0.90 -24.37
CA LYS A 536 7.30 -0.20 -23.51
C LYS A 536 6.64 0.49 -22.31
N ARG A 537 5.40 0.95 -22.44
CA ARG A 537 4.64 1.63 -21.37
C ARG A 537 3.67 0.66 -20.75
N LEU A 538 3.83 0.41 -19.45
CA LEU A 538 3.02 -0.51 -18.66
C LEU A 538 2.24 0.27 -17.60
N GLN A 539 1.10 -0.29 -17.21
CA GLN A 539 0.30 0.18 -16.09
C GLN A 539 0.73 -0.56 -14.83
N TRP A 540 0.88 0.17 -13.73
CA TRP A 540 1.24 -0.35 -12.42
C TRP A 540 0.03 -0.42 -11.52
N LEU A 541 0.04 -1.34 -10.57
CA LEU A 541 -0.93 -1.38 -9.48
C LEU A 541 -0.82 -0.10 -8.64
N LYS A 542 -1.95 0.38 -8.14
CA LYS A 542 -1.98 1.53 -7.25
C LYS A 542 -1.90 1.00 -5.81
N GLY A 543 -0.88 1.36 -5.09
CA GLY A 543 -0.69 0.95 -3.69
C GLY A 543 0.75 1.19 -3.23
N LEU A 544 0.95 1.14 -1.91
CA LEU A 544 2.26 1.26 -1.30
C LEU A 544 2.83 -0.09 -0.92
N THR A 545 1.99 -0.96 -0.36
CA THR A 545 2.39 -2.26 0.17
C THR A 545 2.83 -3.19 -0.93
N PHE A 546 1.99 -3.34 -1.96
CA PHE A 546 2.23 -4.26 -3.06
C PHE A 546 2.67 -3.52 -4.32
N ARG A 547 3.67 -4.09 -4.98
CA ARG A 547 4.20 -3.59 -6.23
C ARG A 547 4.06 -4.64 -7.32
N GLY A 548 3.39 -4.28 -8.41
CA GLY A 548 3.19 -5.13 -9.56
C GLY A 548 2.72 -4.36 -10.78
N VAL A 549 2.85 -4.95 -11.95
CA VAL A 549 2.25 -4.46 -13.19
C VAL A 549 0.87 -5.07 -13.38
N LYS A 550 -0.10 -4.27 -13.87
CA LYS A 550 -1.46 -4.75 -14.13
C LYS A 550 -1.52 -5.75 -15.28
N ASN A 551 -0.65 -5.58 -16.26
CA ASN A 551 -0.53 -6.43 -17.43
C ASN A 551 0.91 -6.40 -17.94
N LEU A 552 1.35 -7.50 -18.55
CA LEU A 552 2.67 -7.64 -19.14
C LEU A 552 2.57 -8.37 -20.49
N PRO A 553 2.13 -7.67 -21.54
CA PRO A 553 2.03 -8.27 -22.86
C PRO A 553 3.42 -8.52 -23.47
N VAL A 554 3.63 -9.75 -23.94
CA VAL A 554 4.88 -10.24 -24.56
C VAL A 554 4.62 -10.86 -25.92
N ILE A 555 5.67 -10.93 -26.72
CA ILE A 555 5.74 -11.67 -27.98
C ILE A 555 6.54 -12.94 -27.69
N VAL A 556 5.96 -14.09 -28.00
CA VAL A 556 6.49 -15.44 -27.70
C VAL A 556 6.90 -16.22 -28.95
N ARG A 557 7.26 -15.51 -30.03
CA ARG A 557 7.74 -16.12 -31.30
C ARG A 557 9.26 -16.16 -31.37
#